data_c71476100dab3f3987a1ca858fda6b2d
#
_entry.id   c71476100dab3f3987a1ca858fda6b2d
#
_cell.length_a   1.000
_cell.length_b   1.000
_cell.length_c   1.000
_cell.angle_alpha   90.00
_cell.angle_beta   90.00
_cell.angle_gamma   90.00
#
_symmetry.space_group_name_H-M   'P 1'
#
loop_
_entity.id
_entity.type
_entity.pdbx_description
1 polymer ?
#
loop_
_entity_poly.entity_id
_entity_poly.type
_entity_poly.pdbx_seq_one_letter_code
_entity_poly.pdbx_strand_id
1 'polypeptide(L)'
;MSRLERWGNVAVGITLPLALVLGGLLGNGVALLVIVVAAVVGWVLVPGFWRTFGVGLRAGGIAGALMLGPGFRLAMRVVAILDIRRVEFTLGGTFFIILGVGVIFGGMVGIAAVFLRTGLAWSGWVTTGLMTASIMGLLLVDTGLRSEFVELGAGPWMNIPMFATVTVGYGLATNRLIDRFKARSSGREAREPVEVPT
;
A
#
# COMPACT_ATOMS: atom_id res chain seq x y z
N MET A 1 -21.16 -6.36 -12.47
CA MET A 1 -20.86 -6.31 -11.03
C MET A 1 -22.13 -5.89 -10.29
N SER A 2 -22.62 -6.72 -9.36
CA SER A 2 -23.80 -6.43 -8.55
C SER A 2 -23.54 -5.26 -7.57
N ARG A 3 -24.61 -4.67 -7.00
CA ARG A 3 -24.45 -3.65 -5.95
C ARG A 3 -23.72 -4.21 -4.73
N LEU A 4 -24.00 -5.45 -4.34
CA LEU A 4 -23.37 -6.10 -3.19
C LEU A 4 -21.86 -6.30 -3.39
N GLU A 5 -21.46 -6.77 -4.56
CA GLU A 5 -20.04 -6.92 -4.92
C GLU A 5 -19.29 -5.59 -4.90
N ARG A 6 -19.93 -4.52 -5.38
CA ARG A 6 -19.36 -3.17 -5.34
C ARG A 6 -19.10 -2.72 -3.91
N TRP A 7 -20.11 -2.84 -3.05
CA TRP A 7 -19.95 -2.45 -1.65
C TRP A 7 -18.99 -3.34 -0.88
N GLY A 8 -18.90 -4.65 -1.19
CA GLY A 8 -17.89 -5.55 -0.66
C GLY A 8 -16.48 -5.09 -0.99
N ASN A 9 -16.22 -4.74 -2.26
CA ASN A 9 -14.91 -4.21 -2.68
C ASN A 9 -14.56 -2.89 -1.95
N VAL A 10 -15.53 -1.98 -1.82
CA VAL A 10 -15.34 -0.70 -1.11
C VAL A 10 -15.03 -0.94 0.36
N ALA A 11 -15.80 -1.82 1.01
CA ALA A 11 -15.58 -2.17 2.41
C ALA A 11 -14.16 -2.70 2.65
N VAL A 12 -13.71 -3.69 1.88
CA VAL A 12 -12.34 -4.23 1.99
C VAL A 12 -11.29 -3.15 1.73
N GLY A 13 -11.49 -2.34 0.69
CA GLY A 13 -10.56 -1.29 0.30
C GLY A 13 -10.40 -0.18 1.34
N ILE A 14 -11.47 0.19 2.06
CA ILE A 14 -11.42 1.20 3.13
C ILE A 14 -10.91 0.60 4.44
N THR A 15 -11.32 -0.63 4.75
CA THR A 15 -11.01 -1.24 6.05
C THR A 15 -9.51 -1.49 6.22
N LEU A 16 -8.78 -1.83 5.15
CA LEU A 16 -7.35 -2.07 5.23
C LEU A 16 -6.52 -0.82 5.63
N PRO A 17 -6.66 0.34 4.96
CA PRO A 17 -6.00 1.57 5.39
C PRO A 17 -6.43 2.02 6.79
N LEU A 18 -7.72 1.88 7.10
CA LEU A 18 -8.26 2.22 8.41
C LEU A 18 -7.65 1.34 9.52
N ALA A 19 -7.50 0.04 9.26
CA ALA A 19 -6.87 -0.90 10.20
C ALA A 19 -5.41 -0.52 10.49
N LEU A 20 -4.67 -0.04 9.48
CA LEU A 20 -3.29 0.43 9.67
C LEU A 20 -3.23 1.66 10.58
N VAL A 21 -4.13 2.62 10.37
CA VAL A 21 -4.22 3.83 11.21
C VAL A 21 -4.68 3.49 12.62
N LEU A 22 -5.70 2.64 12.77
CA LEU A 22 -6.19 2.19 14.08
C LEU A 22 -5.15 1.35 14.82
N GLY A 23 -4.34 0.57 14.10
CA GLY A 23 -3.25 -0.21 14.70
C GLY A 23 -2.20 0.68 15.36
N GLY A 24 -1.86 1.81 14.73
CA GLY A 24 -0.99 2.82 15.33
C GLY A 24 -1.61 3.52 16.56
N LEU A 25 -2.93 3.69 16.57
CA LEU A 25 -3.63 4.38 17.67
C LEU A 25 -4.04 3.45 18.83
N LEU A 26 -4.54 2.27 18.53
CA LEU A 26 -5.21 1.37 19.49
C LEU A 26 -4.43 0.07 19.76
N GLY A 27 -3.32 -0.12 19.06
CA GLY A 27 -2.48 -1.30 19.18
C GLY A 27 -2.72 -2.36 18.11
N ASN A 28 -1.69 -3.17 17.89
CA ASN A 28 -1.62 -4.14 16.79
C ASN A 28 -2.71 -5.24 16.82
N GLY A 29 -3.24 -5.57 18.00
CA GLY A 29 -4.29 -6.58 18.14
C GLY A 29 -5.60 -6.16 17.49
N VAL A 30 -6.00 -4.89 17.63
CA VAL A 30 -7.22 -4.35 17.00
C VAL A 30 -7.05 -4.29 15.49
N ALA A 31 -5.88 -3.84 15.00
CA ALA A 31 -5.58 -3.83 13.58
C ALA A 31 -5.68 -5.24 12.97
N LEU A 32 -5.09 -6.23 13.60
CA LEU A 32 -5.12 -7.61 13.14
C LEU A 32 -6.56 -8.14 13.06
N LEU A 33 -7.37 -7.91 14.10
CA LEU A 33 -8.78 -8.31 14.12
C LEU A 33 -9.55 -7.67 12.96
N VAL A 34 -9.38 -6.37 12.74
CA VAL A 34 -10.06 -5.64 11.66
C VAL A 34 -9.64 -6.17 10.29
N ILE A 35 -8.35 -6.47 10.08
CA ILE A 35 -7.84 -7.05 8.83
C ILE A 35 -8.44 -8.45 8.60
N VAL A 36 -8.48 -9.31 9.62
CA VAL A 36 -9.05 -10.66 9.51
C VAL A 36 -10.53 -10.60 9.19
N VAL A 37 -11.30 -9.76 9.88
CA VAL A 37 -12.72 -9.57 9.61
C VAL A 37 -12.94 -9.06 8.17
N ALA A 38 -12.18 -8.07 7.73
CA ALA A 38 -12.27 -7.55 6.37
C ALA A 38 -11.94 -8.62 5.31
N ALA A 39 -10.94 -9.46 5.57
CA ALA A 39 -10.57 -10.54 4.67
C ALA A 39 -11.68 -11.61 4.57
N VAL A 40 -12.27 -12.00 5.69
CA VAL A 40 -13.38 -12.98 5.72
C VAL A 40 -14.62 -12.42 5.02
N VAL A 41 -15.01 -11.20 5.34
CA VAL A 41 -16.16 -10.52 4.69
C VAL A 41 -15.90 -10.37 3.19
N GLY A 42 -14.71 -9.95 2.81
CA GLY A 42 -14.33 -9.82 1.40
C GLY A 42 -14.37 -11.16 0.67
N TRP A 43 -13.86 -12.21 1.27
CA TRP A 43 -13.89 -13.55 0.68
C TRP A 43 -15.32 -14.03 0.41
N VAL A 44 -16.24 -13.78 1.35
CA VAL A 44 -17.65 -14.21 1.21
C VAL A 44 -18.42 -13.35 0.20
N LEU A 45 -18.19 -12.04 0.19
CA LEU A 45 -18.99 -11.09 -0.58
C LEU A 45 -18.44 -10.73 -1.96
N VAL A 46 -17.14 -10.97 -2.21
CA VAL A 46 -16.49 -10.52 -3.44
C VAL A 46 -16.10 -11.71 -4.31
N PRO A 47 -16.81 -11.98 -5.42
CA PRO A 47 -16.38 -12.97 -6.40
C PRO A 47 -14.98 -12.66 -6.93
N GLY A 48 -14.12 -13.68 -6.98
CA GLY A 48 -12.74 -13.51 -7.42
C GLY A 48 -11.86 -12.73 -6.42
N PHE A 49 -12.23 -12.68 -5.14
CA PHE A 49 -11.49 -12.03 -4.07
C PHE A 49 -10.00 -12.36 -4.10
N TRP A 50 -9.63 -13.63 -4.14
CA TRP A 50 -8.23 -14.07 -4.13
C TRP A 50 -7.43 -13.59 -5.34
N ARG A 51 -8.08 -13.51 -6.51
CA ARG A 51 -7.45 -12.95 -7.71
C ARG A 51 -7.16 -11.46 -7.54
N THR A 52 -8.16 -10.70 -7.10
CA THR A 52 -8.03 -9.26 -6.84
C THR A 52 -7.02 -8.99 -5.74
N PHE A 53 -7.06 -9.74 -4.66
CA PHE A 53 -6.10 -9.71 -3.57
C PHE A 53 -4.67 -9.97 -4.06
N GLY A 54 -4.46 -11.03 -4.83
CA GLY A 54 -3.15 -11.38 -5.39
C GLY A 54 -2.59 -10.30 -6.34
N VAL A 55 -3.43 -9.66 -7.14
CA VAL A 55 -3.01 -8.53 -7.99
C VAL A 55 -2.57 -7.36 -7.14
N GLY A 56 -3.33 -6.98 -6.12
CA GLY A 56 -3.00 -5.88 -5.22
C GLY A 56 -1.72 -6.14 -4.44
N LEU A 57 -1.60 -7.31 -3.85
CA LEU A 57 -0.42 -7.73 -3.09
C LEU A 57 0.86 -7.68 -3.93
N ARG A 58 0.83 -8.28 -5.12
CA ARG A 58 1.97 -8.29 -6.05
C ARG A 58 2.33 -6.89 -6.54
N ALA A 59 1.33 -6.12 -6.98
CA ALA A 59 1.56 -4.78 -7.49
C ALA A 59 2.12 -3.85 -6.39
N GLY A 60 1.49 -3.85 -5.23
CA GLY A 60 1.91 -3.04 -4.09
C GLY A 60 3.24 -3.49 -3.49
N GLY A 61 3.46 -4.80 -3.37
CA GLY A 61 4.71 -5.36 -2.85
C GLY A 61 5.91 -5.07 -3.76
N ILE A 62 5.77 -5.25 -5.08
CA ILE A 62 6.84 -4.92 -6.04
C ILE A 62 7.11 -3.42 -6.08
N ALA A 63 6.07 -2.59 -6.20
CA ALA A 63 6.22 -1.14 -6.17
C ALA A 63 6.81 -0.66 -4.84
N GLY A 64 6.38 -1.26 -3.73
CA GLY A 64 6.88 -0.96 -2.40
C GLY A 64 8.36 -1.32 -2.23
N ALA A 65 8.77 -2.49 -2.68
CA ALA A 65 10.17 -2.92 -2.65
C ALA A 65 11.08 -2.01 -3.48
N LEU A 66 10.59 -1.49 -4.61
CA LEU A 66 11.38 -0.67 -5.53
C LEU A 66 11.34 0.83 -5.22
N MET A 67 10.23 1.32 -4.69
CA MET A 67 10.01 2.75 -4.48
C MET A 67 9.92 3.13 -3.00
N LEU A 68 9.04 2.46 -2.24
CA LEU A 68 8.75 2.84 -0.85
C LEU A 68 9.94 2.52 0.06
N GLY A 69 10.46 1.29 0.02
CA GLY A 69 11.58 0.87 0.84
C GLY A 69 12.86 1.67 0.57
N PRO A 70 13.41 1.63 -0.67
CA PRO A 70 14.60 2.40 -1.03
C PRO A 70 14.37 3.91 -0.94
N GLY A 71 13.19 4.40 -1.33
CA GLY A 71 12.86 5.82 -1.27
C GLY A 71 12.84 6.34 0.16
N PHE A 72 12.21 5.64 1.09
CA PHE A 72 12.24 6.00 2.51
C PHE A 72 13.66 5.94 3.08
N ARG A 73 14.44 4.92 2.69
CA ARG A 73 15.84 4.81 3.12
C ARG A 73 16.68 5.98 2.62
N LEU A 74 16.50 6.37 1.36
CA LEU A 74 17.17 7.54 0.80
C LEU A 74 16.73 8.83 1.50
N ALA A 75 15.44 9.01 1.72
CA ALA A 75 14.88 10.16 2.43
C ALA A 75 15.45 10.27 3.84
N MET A 76 15.46 9.19 4.61
CA MET A 76 16.09 9.15 5.93
C MET A 76 17.58 9.52 5.89
N ARG A 77 18.30 9.10 4.85
CA ARG A 77 19.71 9.45 4.71
C ARG A 77 19.92 10.92 4.45
N VAL A 78 19.07 11.54 3.64
CA VAL A 78 19.10 12.99 3.42
C VAL A 78 18.82 13.74 4.74
N VAL A 79 17.79 13.33 5.48
CA VAL A 79 17.47 13.88 6.81
C VAL A 79 18.68 13.78 7.76
N ALA A 80 19.31 12.62 7.81
CA ALA A 80 20.46 12.38 8.67
C ALA A 80 21.68 13.25 8.32
N ILE A 81 21.94 13.49 7.05
CA ILE A 81 23.02 14.38 6.59
C ILE A 81 22.75 15.82 7.04
N LEU A 82 21.48 16.23 6.98
CA LEU A 82 21.07 17.60 7.37
C LEU A 82 21.06 17.80 8.89
N ASP A 83 20.84 16.74 9.66
CA ASP A 83 20.84 16.80 11.14
C ASP A 83 22.26 16.62 11.76
N ILE A 84 23.30 16.48 10.93
CA ILE A 84 24.71 16.28 11.37
C ILE A 84 24.86 15.02 12.27
N ARG A 85 23.84 14.20 12.37
CA ARG A 85 23.90 12.94 13.12
C ARG A 85 24.60 11.87 12.30
N ARG A 86 25.54 11.17 12.91
CA ARG A 86 26.11 9.94 12.33
C ARG A 86 25.05 8.83 12.37
N VAL A 87 24.28 8.69 11.31
CA VAL A 87 23.40 7.52 11.16
C VAL A 87 24.27 6.36 10.70
N GLU A 88 24.47 5.41 11.58
CA GLU A 88 25.16 4.16 11.22
C GLU A 88 24.34 3.39 10.19
N PHE A 89 24.97 3.10 9.08
CA PHE A 89 24.36 2.28 8.04
C PHE A 89 24.46 0.80 8.44
N THR A 90 23.35 0.21 8.87
CA THR A 90 23.28 -1.22 9.12
C THR A 90 22.58 -1.93 7.96
N LEU A 91 23.20 -2.99 7.43
CA LEU A 91 22.60 -3.81 6.37
C LEU A 91 21.26 -4.41 6.85
N GLY A 92 21.19 -4.85 8.12
CA GLY A 92 19.96 -5.38 8.71
C GLY A 92 18.81 -4.36 8.73
N GLY A 93 19.08 -3.11 9.14
CA GLY A 93 18.07 -2.04 9.11
C GLY A 93 17.58 -1.71 7.70
N THR A 94 18.49 -1.73 6.72
CA THR A 94 18.11 -1.53 5.31
C THR A 94 17.22 -2.65 4.80
N PHE A 95 17.59 -3.90 5.09
CA PHE A 95 16.80 -5.05 4.68
C PHE A 95 15.41 -5.06 5.34
N PHE A 96 15.35 -4.73 6.64
CA PHE A 96 14.09 -4.60 7.37
C PHE A 96 13.17 -3.52 6.76
N ILE A 97 13.69 -2.37 6.39
CA ILE A 97 12.90 -1.30 5.75
C ILE A 97 12.41 -1.72 4.37
N ILE A 98 13.25 -2.36 3.55
CA ILE A 98 12.85 -2.82 2.22
C ILE A 98 11.78 -3.91 2.32
N LEU A 99 11.96 -4.91 3.17
CA LEU A 99 10.99 -6.00 3.33
C LEU A 99 9.77 -5.58 4.14
N GLY A 100 9.95 -4.96 5.30
CA GLY A 100 8.84 -4.58 6.18
C GLY A 100 8.02 -3.45 5.57
N VAL A 101 8.64 -2.29 5.36
CA VAL A 101 7.93 -1.11 4.85
C VAL A 101 7.67 -1.25 3.35
N GLY A 102 8.65 -1.72 2.57
CA GLY A 102 8.51 -1.85 1.13
C GLY A 102 7.52 -2.94 0.75
N VAL A 103 7.85 -4.20 1.01
CA VAL A 103 7.07 -5.34 0.49
C VAL A 103 5.78 -5.53 1.27
N ILE A 104 5.84 -5.63 2.60
CA ILE A 104 4.67 -5.99 3.41
C ILE A 104 3.68 -4.83 3.45
N PHE A 105 4.11 -3.67 3.91
CA PHE A 105 3.23 -2.50 4.00
C PHE A 105 2.78 -2.03 2.62
N GLY A 106 3.69 -1.95 1.64
CA GLY A 106 3.34 -1.63 0.26
C GLY A 106 2.35 -2.64 -0.33
N GLY A 107 2.49 -3.93 -0.07
CA GLY A 107 1.55 -4.96 -0.46
C GLY A 107 0.14 -4.73 0.11
N MET A 108 0.04 -4.42 1.40
CA MET A 108 -1.24 -4.13 2.06
C MET A 108 -1.94 -2.90 1.46
N VAL A 109 -1.20 -1.82 1.25
CA VAL A 109 -1.73 -0.61 0.60
C VAL A 109 -2.14 -0.89 -0.85
N GLY A 110 -1.38 -1.73 -1.56
CA GLY A 110 -1.71 -2.18 -2.92
C GLY A 110 -3.00 -3.00 -2.99
N ILE A 111 -3.26 -3.85 -1.99
CA ILE A 111 -4.53 -4.57 -1.87
C ILE A 111 -5.69 -3.56 -1.74
N ALA A 112 -5.58 -2.62 -0.81
CA ALA A 112 -6.60 -1.58 -0.63
C ALA A 112 -6.87 -0.82 -1.94
N ALA A 113 -5.82 -0.42 -2.64
CA ALA A 113 -5.94 0.31 -3.91
C ALA A 113 -6.69 -0.47 -4.98
N VAL A 114 -6.41 -1.77 -5.17
CA VAL A 114 -7.08 -2.56 -6.20
C VAL A 114 -8.56 -2.78 -5.89
N PHE A 115 -8.91 -2.98 -4.61
CA PHE A 115 -10.31 -3.12 -4.19
C PHE A 115 -11.10 -1.82 -4.35
N LEU A 116 -10.53 -0.68 -3.96
CA LEU A 116 -11.16 0.64 -4.15
C LEU A 116 -11.34 0.97 -5.63
N ARG A 117 -10.35 0.72 -6.47
CA ARG A 117 -10.47 0.92 -7.92
C ARG A 117 -11.56 0.03 -8.53
N THR A 118 -11.70 -1.20 -8.05
CA THR A 118 -12.72 -2.12 -8.56
C THR A 118 -14.11 -1.75 -8.06
N GLY A 119 -14.24 -1.36 -6.80
CA GLY A 119 -15.53 -1.01 -6.18
C GLY A 119 -16.07 0.37 -6.60
N LEU A 120 -15.21 1.39 -6.61
CA LEU A 120 -15.61 2.78 -6.87
C LEU A 120 -15.33 3.25 -8.29
N ALA A 121 -14.70 2.40 -9.11
CA ALA A 121 -14.23 2.77 -10.46
C ALA A 121 -13.34 4.03 -10.46
N TRP A 122 -12.58 4.24 -9.38
CA TRP A 122 -11.72 5.40 -9.24
C TRP A 122 -10.54 5.38 -10.20
N SER A 123 -10.16 6.56 -10.65
CA SER A 123 -8.96 6.73 -11.47
C SER A 123 -7.70 6.39 -10.68
N GLY A 124 -6.62 6.04 -11.38
CA GLY A 124 -5.32 5.78 -10.74
C GLY A 124 -4.80 6.99 -9.96
N TRP A 125 -5.15 8.22 -10.34
CA TRP A 125 -4.76 9.44 -9.62
C TRP A 125 -5.44 9.57 -8.26
N VAL A 126 -6.75 9.29 -8.19
CA VAL A 126 -7.51 9.34 -6.93
C VAL A 126 -6.98 8.28 -5.96
N THR A 127 -6.74 7.07 -6.44
CA THR A 127 -6.16 6.02 -5.60
C THR A 127 -4.73 6.34 -5.18
N THR A 128 -3.90 6.94 -6.04
CA THR A 128 -2.57 7.43 -5.65
C THR A 128 -2.66 8.47 -4.53
N GLY A 129 -3.56 9.45 -4.68
CA GLY A 129 -3.78 10.46 -3.64
C GLY A 129 -4.19 9.86 -2.31
N LEU A 130 -5.13 8.90 -2.31
CA LEU A 130 -5.56 8.20 -1.11
C LEU A 130 -4.43 7.37 -0.47
N MET A 131 -3.66 6.63 -1.28
CA MET A 131 -2.50 5.87 -0.79
C MET A 131 -1.47 6.79 -0.13
N THR A 132 -1.16 7.92 -0.79
CA THR A 132 -0.27 8.94 -0.25
C THR A 132 -0.80 9.51 1.06
N ALA A 133 -2.08 9.89 1.09
CA ALA A 133 -2.71 10.43 2.30
C ALA A 133 -2.72 9.41 3.45
N SER A 134 -2.95 8.12 3.16
CA SER A 134 -2.93 7.06 4.18
C SER A 134 -1.53 6.86 4.77
N ILE A 135 -0.49 6.81 3.93
CA ILE A 135 0.89 6.64 4.39
C ILE A 135 1.36 7.88 5.16
N MET A 136 1.11 9.07 4.62
CA MET A 136 1.47 10.32 5.27
C MET A 136 0.67 10.53 6.56
N GLY A 137 -0.61 10.17 6.56
CA GLY A 137 -1.45 10.18 7.77
C GLY A 137 -0.88 9.31 8.88
N LEU A 138 -0.43 8.09 8.55
CA LEU A 138 0.23 7.21 9.52
C LEU A 138 1.51 7.85 10.09
N LEU A 139 2.37 8.41 9.23
CA LEU A 139 3.60 9.07 9.65
C LEU A 139 3.36 10.29 10.55
N LEU A 140 2.22 10.97 10.39
CA LEU A 140 1.88 12.16 11.18
C LEU A 140 1.16 11.84 12.49
N VAL A 141 0.39 10.74 12.51
CA VAL A 141 -0.45 10.35 13.66
C VAL A 141 0.35 9.51 14.67
N ASP A 142 1.20 8.61 14.20
CA ASP A 142 2.05 7.81 15.06
C ASP A 142 3.18 8.66 15.64
N THR A 143 3.21 8.83 16.96
CA THR A 143 4.17 9.71 17.65
C THR A 143 5.62 9.25 17.48
N GLY A 144 5.86 7.93 17.42
CA GLY A 144 7.19 7.37 17.19
C GLY A 144 7.67 7.64 15.76
N LEU A 145 6.83 7.34 14.77
CA LEU A 145 7.15 7.61 13.37
C LEU A 145 7.28 9.10 13.10
N ARG A 146 6.43 9.92 13.71
CA ARG A 146 6.47 11.37 13.56
C ARG A 146 7.80 11.94 14.08
N SER A 147 8.24 11.53 15.25
CA SER A 147 9.52 11.99 15.80
C SER A 147 10.72 11.56 14.97
N GLU A 148 10.67 10.34 14.39
CA GLU A 148 11.77 9.80 13.62
C GLU A 148 11.81 10.26 12.15
N PHE A 149 10.65 10.53 11.54
CA PHE A 149 10.58 10.82 10.10
C PHE A 149 10.21 12.26 9.77
N VAL A 150 9.49 12.95 10.66
CA VAL A 150 8.94 14.27 10.38
C VAL A 150 9.69 15.38 11.11
N GLU A 151 10.03 15.19 12.37
CA GLU A 151 10.58 16.23 13.24
C GLU A 151 12.12 16.32 13.23
N LEU A 152 12.81 15.30 12.69
CA LEU A 152 14.28 15.24 12.61
C LEU A 152 14.84 16.13 11.49
N GLY A 153 16.10 16.53 11.64
CA GLY A 153 16.88 17.23 10.62
C GLY A 153 16.35 18.62 10.31
N ALA A 154 16.03 18.87 9.03
CA ALA A 154 15.50 20.14 8.57
C ALA A 154 14.04 20.42 9.00
N GLY A 155 13.42 19.45 9.71
CA GLY A 155 12.07 19.56 10.23
C GLY A 155 10.96 19.27 9.22
N PRO A 156 9.69 19.48 9.65
CA PRO A 156 8.52 19.07 8.89
C PRO A 156 8.44 19.66 7.47
N TRP A 157 8.89 20.88 7.29
CA TRP A 157 8.81 21.59 6.00
C TRP A 157 9.57 20.90 4.86
N MET A 158 10.65 20.23 5.17
CA MET A 158 11.45 19.51 4.18
C MET A 158 11.10 18.02 4.15
N ASN A 159 10.88 17.43 5.31
CA ASN A 159 10.65 16.00 5.44
C ASN A 159 9.30 15.58 4.83
N ILE A 160 8.22 16.33 5.09
CA ILE A 160 6.89 16.02 4.55
C ILE A 160 6.89 15.99 3.01
N PRO A 161 7.36 17.02 2.27
CA PRO A 161 7.43 16.96 0.81
C PRO A 161 8.27 15.81 0.28
N MET A 162 9.38 15.51 0.93
CA MET A 162 10.29 14.45 0.52
C MET A 162 9.63 13.06 0.64
N PHE A 163 9.03 12.76 1.79
CA PHE A 163 8.30 11.49 1.98
C PHE A 163 7.03 11.43 1.12
N ALA A 164 6.33 12.55 0.94
CA ALA A 164 5.18 12.64 0.03
C ALA A 164 5.58 12.32 -1.41
N THR A 165 6.73 12.79 -1.89
CA THR A 165 7.23 12.47 -3.23
C THR A 165 7.46 10.96 -3.41
N VAL A 166 8.07 10.31 -2.42
CA VAL A 166 8.28 8.86 -2.42
C VAL A 166 6.94 8.11 -2.47
N THR A 167 5.97 8.52 -1.66
CA THR A 167 4.65 7.87 -1.60
C THR A 167 3.82 8.10 -2.85
N VAL A 168 3.90 9.27 -3.49
CA VAL A 168 3.31 9.52 -4.81
C VAL A 168 3.93 8.63 -5.87
N GLY A 169 5.26 8.54 -5.92
CA GLY A 169 5.97 7.64 -6.84
C GLY A 169 5.55 6.19 -6.66
N TYR A 170 5.46 5.72 -5.42
CA TYR A 170 4.93 4.40 -5.08
C TYR A 170 3.50 4.20 -5.57
N GLY A 171 2.60 5.15 -5.31
CA GLY A 171 1.20 5.08 -5.75
C GLY A 171 1.05 4.98 -7.27
N LEU A 172 1.81 5.78 -8.02
CA LEU A 172 1.84 5.72 -9.49
C LEU A 172 2.37 4.39 -10.01
N ALA A 173 3.47 3.88 -9.43
CA ALA A 173 4.04 2.59 -9.81
C ALA A 173 3.06 1.44 -9.52
N THR A 174 2.43 1.44 -8.34
CA THR A 174 1.42 0.44 -7.96
C THR A 174 0.25 0.44 -8.94
N ASN A 175 -0.31 1.59 -9.27
CA ASN A 175 -1.43 1.69 -10.21
C ASN A 175 -1.06 1.17 -11.61
N ARG A 176 0.13 1.50 -12.13
CA ARG A 176 0.61 0.97 -13.41
C ARG A 176 0.77 -0.55 -13.39
N LEU A 177 1.25 -1.11 -12.29
CA LEU A 177 1.38 -2.56 -12.15
C LEU A 177 0.01 -3.25 -12.05
N ILE A 178 -0.95 -2.67 -11.33
CA ILE A 178 -2.33 -3.18 -11.28
C ILE A 178 -2.91 -3.27 -12.69
N ASP A 179 -2.76 -2.20 -13.50
CA ASP A 179 -3.28 -2.18 -14.87
C ASP A 179 -2.62 -3.24 -15.75
N ARG A 180 -1.29 -3.40 -15.65
CA ARG A 180 -0.55 -4.44 -16.37
C ARG A 180 -0.97 -5.86 -15.97
N PHE A 181 -1.16 -6.13 -14.68
CA PHE A 181 -1.55 -7.46 -14.21
C PHE A 181 -3.00 -7.78 -14.58
N LYS A 182 -3.91 -6.81 -14.52
CA LYS A 182 -5.29 -6.97 -15.00
C LYS A 182 -5.34 -7.28 -16.51
N ALA A 183 -4.60 -6.55 -17.32
CA ALA A 183 -4.53 -6.77 -18.77
C ALA A 183 -4.00 -8.17 -19.12
N ARG A 184 -2.94 -8.63 -18.43
CA ARG A 184 -2.38 -9.99 -18.65
C ARG A 184 -3.37 -11.08 -18.29
N SER A 185 -4.13 -10.92 -17.23
CA SER A 185 -5.10 -11.93 -16.82
C SER A 185 -6.27 -12.03 -17.78
N SER A 186 -6.77 -10.92 -18.31
CA SER A 186 -7.84 -10.91 -19.32
C SER A 186 -7.40 -11.52 -20.66
N GLY A 187 -6.15 -11.26 -21.08
CA GLY A 187 -5.60 -11.85 -22.32
C GLY A 187 -5.35 -13.36 -22.22
N ARG A 188 -5.19 -13.91 -21.01
CA ARG A 188 -5.03 -15.35 -20.81
C ARG A 188 -6.37 -16.09 -20.92
N GLU A 189 -7.43 -15.52 -20.34
CA GLU A 189 -8.80 -16.06 -20.44
C GLU A 189 -9.31 -16.09 -21.89
N ALA A 190 -8.95 -15.09 -22.70
CA ALA A 190 -9.32 -15.05 -24.11
C ALA A 190 -8.58 -16.09 -24.99
N ARG A 191 -7.54 -16.74 -24.49
CA ARG A 191 -6.72 -17.72 -25.22
C ARG A 191 -7.00 -19.17 -24.83
N GLU A 192 -7.73 -19.41 -23.74
CA GLU A 192 -8.13 -20.78 -23.41
C GLU A 192 -9.19 -21.24 -24.42
N PRO A 193 -8.93 -22.31 -25.20
CA PRO A 193 -9.92 -22.86 -26.13
C PRO A 193 -11.14 -23.30 -25.31
N VAL A 194 -12.32 -22.92 -25.74
CA VAL A 194 -13.56 -23.49 -25.23
C VAL A 194 -13.51 -24.99 -25.59
N GLU A 195 -13.19 -25.84 -24.62
CA GLU A 195 -13.37 -27.29 -24.79
C GLU A 195 -14.84 -27.52 -25.03
N VAL A 196 -15.20 -27.80 -26.31
CA VAL A 196 -16.54 -28.21 -26.68
C VAL A 196 -16.68 -29.63 -26.16
N PRO A 197 -17.58 -29.89 -25.18
CA PRO A 197 -17.82 -31.25 -24.72
C PRO A 197 -18.42 -32.07 -25.89
N THR A 198 -17.69 -33.11 -26.29
CA THR A 198 -18.12 -34.14 -27.25
C THR A 198 -19.07 -35.13 -26.58
#